data_d20f5cf54617b70861d928149f63a169
#
_entry.id   d20f5cf54617b70861d928149f63a169
#
_cell.length_a   1.000
_cell.length_b   1.000
_cell.length_c   1.000
_cell.angle_alpha   90.00
_cell.angle_beta   90.00
_cell.angle_gamma   90.00
#
_symmetry.space_group_name_H-M   'P 1'
#
loop_
_entity.id
_entity.type
_entity.pdbx_description
1 polymer ?
#
loop_
_entity_poly.entity_id
_entity_poly.type
_entity_poly.pdbx_seq_one_letter_code
_entity_poly.pdbx_strand_id
1 'polypeptide(L)'
;MTFHYLETADDPRVADYTQLTDVHLRKLREPAEGMYIAESSRVLRRALAAGHRPRSFFLAEKWLEDLDDVFQQFPEVPVYIGKASLLEEITGFHLHRGAMAAMHRPAPVPLEELLAGAHRVAVLEDVVDHTNVGDCKVQESDRVRARGRSRIAILENLTDHTNVGAVFRSAAAIGVDAVLVTPQCADPLYRRSIRVSMGTVFQVPWTRIESWPASIEQLKEAGYFVAGMSLGEGAITLDELVAQDHQNLVLVFGTEGDGLKPETDQLLDARVTIPMMNGVDSLNVAASSAVAFYATR
;
A
#
# COMPACT_ATOMS: atom_id res chain seq x y z
N MET A 1 -1.05 6.44 -31.47
CA MET A 1 0.14 6.37 -30.61
C MET A 1 1.05 7.53 -31.00
N THR A 2 1.44 8.36 -30.02
CA THR A 2 2.27 9.54 -30.30
C THR A 2 3.54 9.47 -29.45
N PHE A 3 4.67 9.26 -30.11
CA PHE A 3 5.99 9.30 -29.49
C PHE A 3 6.56 10.73 -29.56
N HIS A 4 7.01 11.23 -28.42
CA HIS A 4 7.61 12.56 -28.28
C HIS A 4 9.05 12.42 -27.77
N TYR A 5 10.02 12.71 -28.60
CA TYR A 5 11.42 12.76 -28.21
C TYR A 5 11.70 14.09 -27.49
N LEU A 6 12.31 13.99 -26.30
CA LEU A 6 12.64 15.13 -25.47
C LEU A 6 14.07 15.60 -25.75
N GLU A 7 14.23 16.92 -25.85
CA GLU A 7 15.53 17.54 -26.07
C GLU A 7 16.04 18.31 -24.83
N THR A 8 15.12 18.81 -24.01
CA THR A 8 15.44 19.67 -22.85
C THR A 8 14.67 19.22 -21.60
N ALA A 9 15.22 19.55 -20.43
CA ALA A 9 14.60 19.18 -19.14
C ALA A 9 13.43 20.09 -18.71
N ASP A 10 13.32 21.25 -19.32
CA ASP A 10 12.26 22.26 -19.04
C ASP A 10 11.02 22.10 -19.94
N ASP A 11 10.88 20.98 -20.65
CA ASP A 11 9.74 20.70 -21.49
C ASP A 11 8.45 20.62 -20.62
N PRO A 12 7.46 21.50 -20.85
CA PRO A 12 6.25 21.56 -20.00
C PRO A 12 5.41 20.27 -20.06
N ARG A 13 5.55 19.47 -21.12
CA ARG A 13 4.81 18.21 -21.28
C ARG A 13 5.18 17.16 -20.25
N VAL A 14 6.38 17.24 -19.63
CA VAL A 14 6.86 16.30 -18.63
C VAL A 14 6.79 16.86 -17.21
N ALA A 15 5.99 17.90 -16.97
CA ALA A 15 5.81 18.52 -15.66
C ALA A 15 5.40 17.50 -14.56
N ASP A 16 4.65 16.45 -14.90
CA ASP A 16 4.25 15.39 -13.97
C ASP A 16 5.45 14.63 -13.37
N TYR A 17 6.60 14.60 -14.06
CA TYR A 17 7.81 13.87 -13.69
C TYR A 17 8.88 14.71 -13.02
N THR A 18 8.65 16.03 -12.87
CA THR A 18 9.62 16.92 -12.24
C THR A 18 9.56 16.84 -10.71
N GLN A 19 10.67 17.15 -10.04
CA GLN A 19 10.75 17.26 -8.58
C GLN A 19 10.23 16.03 -7.81
N LEU A 20 10.44 14.84 -8.35
CA LEU A 20 9.98 13.60 -7.74
C LEU A 20 10.67 13.26 -6.40
N THR A 21 11.76 13.93 -6.08
CA THR A 21 12.49 13.80 -4.82
C THR A 21 11.94 14.70 -3.71
N ASP A 22 11.17 15.75 -4.05
CA ASP A 22 10.52 16.61 -3.06
C ASP A 22 9.25 15.96 -2.50
N VAL A 23 9.43 15.29 -1.36
CA VAL A 23 8.35 14.54 -0.68
C VAL A 23 7.19 15.46 -0.28
N HIS A 24 7.49 16.67 0.22
CA HIS A 24 6.46 17.58 0.69
C HIS A 24 5.60 18.11 -0.46
N LEU A 25 6.24 18.56 -1.54
CA LEU A 25 5.56 19.04 -2.73
C LEU A 25 4.68 17.92 -3.35
N ARG A 26 5.22 16.72 -3.46
CA ARG A 26 4.51 15.59 -4.09
C ARG A 26 3.31 15.12 -3.27
N LYS A 27 3.39 15.13 -1.94
CA LYS A 27 2.26 14.82 -1.04
C LYS A 27 1.06 15.76 -1.26
N LEU A 28 1.31 17.01 -1.58
CA LEU A 28 0.24 17.99 -1.86
C LEU A 28 -0.24 17.89 -3.31
N ARG A 29 0.69 17.82 -4.26
CA ARG A 29 0.41 17.91 -5.68
C ARG A 29 -0.29 16.67 -6.24
N GLU A 30 0.21 15.47 -5.93
CA GLU A 30 -0.31 14.23 -6.52
C GLU A 30 -1.80 13.99 -6.21
N PRO A 31 -2.27 14.13 -4.96
CA PRO A 31 -3.70 14.03 -4.68
C PRO A 31 -4.52 15.18 -5.30
N ALA A 32 -4.02 16.42 -5.25
CA ALA A 32 -4.72 17.59 -5.77
C ALA A 32 -4.93 17.52 -7.30
N GLU A 33 -3.95 16.98 -8.02
CA GLU A 33 -4.01 16.80 -9.48
C GLU A 33 -4.64 15.44 -9.88
N GLY A 34 -5.09 14.64 -8.91
CA GLY A 34 -5.72 13.34 -9.15
C GLY A 34 -4.77 12.35 -9.84
N MET A 35 -3.49 12.32 -9.44
CA MET A 35 -2.47 11.50 -10.08
C MET A 35 -1.55 10.80 -9.07
N TYR A 36 -0.75 9.87 -9.59
CA TYR A 36 0.40 9.27 -8.92
C TYR A 36 1.43 8.78 -9.95
N ILE A 37 2.65 8.48 -9.51
CA ILE A 37 3.73 7.99 -10.37
C ILE A 37 3.97 6.49 -10.14
N ALA A 38 3.81 5.70 -11.20
CA ALA A 38 4.23 4.30 -11.26
C ALA A 38 5.66 4.20 -11.82
N GLU A 39 6.57 3.56 -11.08
CA GLU A 39 7.98 3.40 -11.45
C GLU A 39 8.29 1.92 -11.70
N SER A 40 8.84 1.57 -12.82
CA SER A 40 9.20 0.28 -13.39
C SER A 40 8.07 -0.41 -14.18
N SER A 41 8.47 -1.16 -15.23
CA SER A 41 7.55 -1.93 -16.07
C SER A 41 6.66 -2.88 -15.26
N ARG A 42 7.22 -3.54 -14.22
CA ARG A 42 6.46 -4.45 -13.34
C ARG A 42 5.34 -3.73 -12.59
N VAL A 43 5.67 -2.59 -11.98
CA VAL A 43 4.69 -1.77 -11.21
C VAL A 43 3.61 -1.23 -12.15
N LEU A 44 4.02 -0.71 -13.31
CA LEU A 44 3.11 -0.22 -14.34
C LEU A 44 2.12 -1.30 -14.79
N ARG A 45 2.61 -2.49 -15.15
CA ARG A 45 1.75 -3.61 -15.56
C ARG A 45 0.76 -4.04 -14.47
N ARG A 46 1.16 -4.00 -13.19
CA ARG A 46 0.25 -4.27 -12.05
C ARG A 46 -0.84 -3.21 -11.91
N ALA A 47 -0.48 -1.93 -12.08
CA ALA A 47 -1.45 -0.84 -12.05
C ALA A 47 -2.48 -0.98 -13.18
N LEU A 48 -2.02 -1.26 -14.40
CA LEU A 48 -2.89 -1.48 -15.56
C LEU A 48 -3.79 -2.71 -15.39
N ALA A 49 -3.25 -3.82 -14.88
CA ALA A 49 -4.02 -5.03 -14.58
C ALA A 49 -5.09 -4.80 -13.50
N ALA A 50 -4.88 -3.85 -12.59
CA ALA A 50 -5.87 -3.39 -11.60
C ALA A 50 -6.89 -2.38 -12.15
N GLY A 51 -6.86 -2.07 -13.46
CA GLY A 51 -7.79 -1.15 -14.12
C GLY A 51 -7.42 0.32 -14.04
N HIS A 52 -6.24 0.66 -13.52
CA HIS A 52 -5.78 2.05 -13.49
C HIS A 52 -5.42 2.54 -14.90
N ARG A 53 -5.65 3.83 -15.17
CA ARG A 53 -5.40 4.43 -16.49
C ARG A 53 -4.16 5.31 -16.49
N PRO A 54 -3.27 5.17 -17.51
CA PRO A 54 -2.12 6.04 -17.67
C PRO A 54 -2.54 7.41 -18.23
N ARG A 55 -1.86 8.47 -17.78
CA ARG A 55 -1.91 9.83 -18.34
C ARG A 55 -0.83 10.04 -19.38
N SER A 56 0.35 9.48 -19.12
CA SER A 56 1.51 9.52 -20.01
C SER A 56 2.53 8.46 -19.60
N PHE A 57 3.42 8.12 -20.52
CA PHE A 57 4.59 7.27 -20.29
C PHE A 57 5.87 8.10 -20.45
N PHE A 58 6.90 7.74 -19.67
CA PHE A 58 8.17 8.44 -19.63
C PHE A 58 9.32 7.44 -19.46
N LEU A 59 10.18 7.28 -20.48
CA LEU A 59 11.18 6.22 -20.53
C LEU A 59 12.35 6.54 -21.43
N ALA A 60 13.45 5.79 -21.26
CA ALA A 60 14.54 5.78 -22.22
C ALA A 60 14.22 4.85 -23.39
N GLU A 61 14.73 5.18 -24.58
CA GLU A 61 14.47 4.48 -25.85
C GLU A 61 14.67 2.96 -25.76
N LYS A 62 15.68 2.51 -25.03
CA LYS A 62 15.97 1.07 -24.82
C LYS A 62 14.84 0.26 -24.18
N TRP A 63 13.82 0.92 -23.60
CA TRP A 63 12.69 0.28 -22.94
C TRP A 63 11.40 0.27 -23.77
N LEU A 64 11.45 0.78 -25.01
CA LEU A 64 10.29 0.82 -25.90
C LEU A 64 9.77 -0.59 -26.21
N GLU A 65 10.66 -1.52 -26.52
CA GLU A 65 10.29 -2.91 -26.83
C GLU A 65 9.64 -3.63 -25.64
N ASP A 66 10.10 -3.37 -24.40
CA ASP A 66 9.56 -3.99 -23.18
C ASP A 66 8.10 -3.59 -22.90
N LEU A 67 7.65 -2.47 -23.43
CA LEU A 67 6.31 -1.91 -23.18
C LEU A 67 5.46 -1.75 -24.45
N ASP A 68 5.86 -2.29 -25.59
CA ASP A 68 5.13 -2.13 -26.85
C ASP A 68 3.69 -2.62 -26.75
N ASP A 69 3.46 -3.76 -26.11
CA ASP A 69 2.13 -4.30 -25.83
C ASP A 69 1.25 -3.36 -24.97
N VAL A 70 1.86 -2.62 -24.06
CA VAL A 70 1.18 -1.62 -23.22
C VAL A 70 0.81 -0.40 -24.06
N PHE A 71 1.73 0.09 -24.89
CA PHE A 71 1.46 1.26 -25.74
C PHE A 71 0.35 0.97 -26.75
N GLN A 72 0.27 -0.25 -27.27
CA GLN A 72 -0.81 -0.68 -28.19
C GLN A 72 -2.19 -0.68 -27.49
N GLN A 73 -2.26 -0.96 -26.19
CA GLN A 73 -3.50 -0.92 -25.41
C GLN A 73 -3.98 0.52 -25.15
N PHE A 74 -3.09 1.51 -25.17
CA PHE A 74 -3.37 2.91 -24.88
C PHE A 74 -2.83 3.85 -25.96
N PRO A 75 -3.30 3.73 -27.22
CA PRO A 75 -2.74 4.45 -28.37
C PRO A 75 -2.92 5.98 -28.30
N GLU A 76 -3.86 6.47 -27.48
CA GLU A 76 -4.12 7.88 -27.23
C GLU A 76 -3.17 8.52 -26.22
N VAL A 77 -2.49 7.70 -25.40
CA VAL A 77 -1.64 8.18 -24.32
C VAL A 77 -0.26 8.56 -24.86
N PRO A 78 0.25 9.78 -24.55
CA PRO A 78 1.54 10.23 -25.05
C PRO A 78 2.71 9.45 -24.41
N VAL A 79 3.73 9.17 -25.21
CA VAL A 79 4.96 8.50 -24.79
C VAL A 79 6.11 9.50 -24.91
N TYR A 80 6.70 9.90 -23.80
CA TYR A 80 7.86 10.80 -23.74
C TYR A 80 9.14 9.99 -23.64
N ILE A 81 10.04 10.23 -24.59
CA ILE A 81 11.28 9.46 -24.75
C ILE A 81 12.48 10.39 -24.63
N GLY A 82 13.44 10.05 -23.81
CA GLY A 82 14.65 10.83 -23.65
C GLY A 82 15.89 9.97 -23.39
N LYS A 83 17.07 10.60 -23.50
CA LYS A 83 18.33 9.98 -23.07
C LYS A 83 18.32 9.80 -21.56
N ALA A 84 18.98 8.77 -21.05
CA ALA A 84 19.01 8.47 -19.62
C ALA A 84 19.45 9.67 -18.75
N SER A 85 20.44 10.44 -19.21
CA SER A 85 20.91 11.66 -18.52
C SER A 85 19.83 12.75 -18.42
N LEU A 86 19.05 12.93 -19.50
CA LEU A 86 17.96 13.91 -19.51
C LEU A 86 16.81 13.46 -18.57
N LEU A 87 16.49 12.17 -18.56
CA LEU A 87 15.49 11.62 -17.66
C LEU A 87 15.90 11.80 -16.19
N GLU A 88 17.17 11.61 -15.86
CA GLU A 88 17.72 11.83 -14.53
C GLU A 88 17.66 13.30 -14.12
N GLU A 89 17.96 14.22 -15.02
CA GLU A 89 17.84 15.66 -14.81
C GLU A 89 16.40 16.06 -14.49
N ILE A 90 15.42 15.57 -15.24
CA ILE A 90 13.99 15.84 -15.05
C ILE A 90 13.48 15.28 -13.71
N THR A 91 13.82 14.03 -13.39
CA THR A 91 13.28 13.33 -12.21
C THR A 91 14.04 13.65 -10.92
N GLY A 92 15.30 14.07 -11.02
CA GLY A 92 16.20 14.31 -9.90
C GLY A 92 16.84 13.04 -9.32
N PHE A 93 16.75 11.89 -10.02
CA PHE A 93 17.40 10.63 -9.61
C PHE A 93 17.61 9.69 -10.80
N HIS A 94 18.53 8.74 -10.63
CA HIS A 94 18.86 7.77 -11.67
C HIS A 94 17.76 6.70 -11.84
N LEU A 95 17.21 6.58 -13.05
CA LEU A 95 16.18 5.60 -13.40
C LEU A 95 16.79 4.22 -13.66
N HIS A 96 16.93 3.40 -12.63
CA HIS A 96 17.53 2.07 -12.72
C HIS A 96 16.67 1.02 -13.45
N ARG A 97 15.34 1.16 -13.47
CA ARG A 97 14.39 0.12 -13.91
C ARG A 97 13.39 0.58 -14.96
N GLY A 98 13.85 1.36 -15.88
CA GLY A 98 13.31 1.43 -17.24
C GLY A 98 12.28 2.48 -17.54
N ALA A 99 11.11 2.38 -16.99
CA ALA A 99 9.99 3.22 -17.39
C ALA A 99 9.23 3.77 -16.20
N MET A 100 8.65 4.95 -16.39
CA MET A 100 7.69 5.56 -15.47
C MET A 100 6.39 5.85 -16.22
N ALA A 101 5.30 5.95 -15.48
CA ALA A 101 4.06 6.47 -15.99
C ALA A 101 3.41 7.40 -14.96
N ALA A 102 2.89 8.52 -15.42
CA ALA A 102 1.92 9.30 -14.67
C ALA A 102 0.56 8.61 -14.85
N MET A 103 -0.10 8.30 -13.75
CA MET A 103 -1.33 7.52 -13.72
C MET A 103 -2.46 8.37 -13.14
N HIS A 104 -3.68 8.18 -13.63
CA HIS A 104 -4.85 8.72 -12.98
C HIS A 104 -5.09 8.03 -11.63
N ARG A 105 -5.35 8.81 -10.60
CA ARG A 105 -5.73 8.29 -9.29
C ARG A 105 -7.20 7.84 -9.35
N PRO A 106 -7.53 6.59 -8.96
CA PRO A 106 -8.92 6.16 -8.89
C PRO A 106 -9.66 6.93 -7.78
N ALA A 107 -10.98 7.04 -7.93
CA ALA A 107 -11.82 7.50 -6.84
C ALA A 107 -11.75 6.52 -5.66
N PRO A 108 -11.80 7.02 -4.39
CA PRO A 108 -11.89 6.13 -3.23
C PRO A 108 -13.15 5.25 -3.32
N VAL A 109 -13.00 3.97 -2.96
CA VAL A 109 -14.14 3.05 -2.84
C VAL A 109 -14.81 3.32 -1.50
N PRO A 110 -16.13 3.50 -1.42
CA PRO A 110 -16.84 3.63 -0.15
C PRO A 110 -16.61 2.42 0.75
N LEU A 111 -16.53 2.65 2.07
CA LEU A 111 -16.23 1.59 3.04
C LEU A 111 -17.26 0.44 2.96
N GLU A 112 -18.53 0.77 2.87
CA GLU A 112 -19.61 -0.20 2.76
C GLU A 112 -19.49 -1.07 1.51
N GLU A 113 -19.11 -0.50 0.38
CA GLU A 113 -18.91 -1.24 -0.88
C GLU A 113 -17.68 -2.15 -0.78
N LEU A 114 -16.60 -1.67 -0.15
CA LEU A 114 -15.41 -2.47 0.10
C LEU A 114 -15.71 -3.68 0.99
N LEU A 115 -16.47 -3.47 2.08
CA LEU A 115 -16.85 -4.52 3.03
C LEU A 115 -17.83 -5.53 2.43
N ALA A 116 -18.75 -5.11 1.58
CA ALA A 116 -19.75 -6.00 0.95
C ALA A 116 -19.12 -7.07 0.07
N GLY A 117 -17.98 -6.80 -0.54
CA GLY A 117 -17.21 -7.73 -1.37
C GLY A 117 -16.04 -8.40 -0.68
N ALA A 118 -15.69 -7.97 0.52
CA ALA A 118 -14.48 -8.39 1.22
C ALA A 118 -14.79 -9.50 2.22
N HIS A 119 -14.06 -10.59 2.11
CA HIS A 119 -14.00 -11.62 3.17
C HIS A 119 -12.84 -11.37 4.14
N ARG A 120 -11.94 -10.39 3.83
CA ARG A 120 -10.79 -9.98 4.67
C ARG A 120 -10.35 -8.55 4.36
N VAL A 121 -10.25 -7.68 5.36
CA VAL A 121 -9.86 -6.26 5.21
C VAL A 121 -8.68 -5.93 6.11
N ALA A 122 -7.66 -5.23 5.62
CA ALA A 122 -6.52 -4.74 6.39
C ALA A 122 -6.52 -3.21 6.47
N VAL A 123 -6.27 -2.65 7.65
CA VAL A 123 -6.24 -1.19 7.89
C VAL A 123 -4.86 -0.76 8.38
N LEU A 124 -4.30 0.28 7.76
CA LEU A 124 -2.95 0.75 8.02
C LEU A 124 -2.93 2.18 8.55
N GLU A 125 -2.32 2.39 9.71
CA GLU A 125 -2.04 3.72 10.26
C GLU A 125 -0.59 3.83 10.76
N ASP A 126 0.01 4.95 10.57
CA ASP A 126 1.31 5.55 10.96
C ASP A 126 2.52 4.64 11.27
N VAL A 127 3.53 4.58 10.37
CA VAL A 127 4.81 3.88 10.58
C VAL A 127 6.00 4.64 10.00
N VAL A 128 7.08 4.71 10.77
CA VAL A 128 8.38 5.31 10.42
C VAL A 128 9.44 4.21 10.27
N ASP A 129 9.93 4.06 9.05
CA ASP A 129 11.15 3.43 8.52
C ASP A 129 11.60 1.98 8.87
N HIS A 130 12.11 1.37 7.84
CA HIS A 130 13.13 0.39 7.42
C HIS A 130 12.82 -1.10 7.29
N THR A 131 12.94 -1.47 5.99
CA THR A 131 13.60 -2.62 5.34
C THR A 131 13.49 -4.02 5.92
N ASN A 132 13.00 -4.86 5.03
CA ASN A 132 13.33 -6.25 4.76
C ASN A 132 12.28 -7.31 5.07
N VAL A 133 11.82 -7.95 4.02
CA VAL A 133 11.77 -9.41 3.99
C VAL A 133 11.88 -9.91 2.54
N GLY A 134 12.71 -10.95 2.40
CA GLY A 134 13.11 -11.56 1.17
C GLY A 134 12.03 -12.24 0.32
N ASP A 135 12.40 -12.52 -0.91
CA ASP A 135 11.63 -13.23 -1.91
C ASP A 135 11.13 -14.60 -1.44
N CYS A 136 9.82 -14.75 -1.41
CA CYS A 136 9.20 -16.07 -1.44
C CYS A 136 8.27 -16.13 -2.66
N LYS A 137 8.62 -16.98 -3.63
CA LYS A 137 7.75 -17.28 -4.77
C LYS A 137 6.69 -18.28 -4.32
N VAL A 138 5.44 -17.86 -4.24
CA VAL A 138 4.30 -18.76 -4.09
C VAL A 138 3.64 -18.93 -5.46
N GLN A 139 3.47 -20.17 -5.89
CA GLN A 139 2.79 -20.51 -7.13
C GLN A 139 1.28 -20.25 -7.00
N GLU A 140 0.64 -19.94 -8.11
CA GLU A 140 -0.75 -19.49 -8.26
C GLU A 140 -1.81 -20.57 -7.86
N SER A 141 -1.37 -21.79 -7.55
CA SER A 141 -2.24 -22.96 -7.26
C SER A 141 -2.77 -23.04 -5.82
N ASP A 142 -2.22 -22.27 -4.86
CA ASP A 142 -2.57 -22.42 -3.45
C ASP A 142 -3.34 -21.22 -2.87
N ARG A 143 -4.29 -20.68 -3.63
CA ARG A 143 -5.41 -19.94 -3.05
C ARG A 143 -6.35 -20.92 -2.35
N VAL A 144 -5.88 -21.51 -1.28
CA VAL A 144 -6.77 -22.10 -0.29
C VAL A 144 -7.49 -20.91 0.36
N ARG A 145 -8.58 -20.49 -0.26
CA ARG A 145 -9.60 -19.67 0.40
C ARG A 145 -10.02 -20.47 1.63
N ALA A 146 -9.48 -20.11 2.78
CA ALA A 146 -10.00 -20.61 4.04
C ALA A 146 -11.48 -20.25 4.05
N ARG A 147 -12.34 -21.25 3.94
CA ARG A 147 -13.79 -21.11 3.78
C ARG A 147 -14.34 -20.26 4.92
N GLY A 148 -14.89 -19.09 4.60
CA GLY A 148 -15.68 -18.28 5.51
C GLY A 148 -14.92 -17.45 6.53
N ARG A 149 -13.60 -17.30 6.47
CA ARG A 149 -12.82 -16.44 7.36
C ARG A 149 -12.52 -15.10 6.72
N SER A 150 -12.68 -14.03 7.47
CA SER A 150 -12.35 -12.67 7.05
C SER A 150 -11.26 -12.06 7.95
N ARG A 151 -10.23 -11.46 7.36
CA ARG A 151 -9.09 -10.84 8.05
C ARG A 151 -8.91 -9.39 7.58
N ILE A 152 -9.00 -8.48 8.55
CA ILE A 152 -8.79 -7.04 8.33
C ILE A 152 -7.58 -6.59 9.14
N ALA A 153 -6.69 -5.79 8.57
CA ALA A 153 -5.69 -5.05 9.31
C ALA A 153 -5.97 -3.53 9.25
N ILE A 154 -5.90 -2.87 10.41
CA ILE A 154 -5.99 -1.42 10.52
C ILE A 154 -4.61 -0.88 10.90
N LEU A 155 -4.10 0.10 10.15
CA LEU A 155 -2.89 0.83 10.52
C LEU A 155 -3.25 2.26 10.92
N GLU A 156 -3.03 2.57 12.20
CA GLU A 156 -3.34 3.86 12.79
C GLU A 156 -2.12 4.81 12.74
N ASN A 157 -2.23 5.92 11.95
CA ASN A 157 -1.24 7.02 11.81
C ASN A 157 0.15 6.63 11.28
N LEU A 158 0.22 5.71 10.33
CA LEU A 158 1.45 5.37 9.61
C LEU A 158 1.93 6.52 8.72
N THR A 159 2.96 7.24 9.12
CA THR A 159 3.52 8.35 8.32
C THR A 159 4.61 7.91 7.34
N ASP A 160 5.26 6.75 7.54
CA ASP A 160 6.27 6.26 6.61
C ASP A 160 5.69 5.39 5.49
N HIS A 161 5.87 5.89 4.29
CA HIS A 161 5.51 5.21 3.05
C HIS A 161 6.21 3.85 2.84
N THR A 162 7.38 3.63 3.46
CA THR A 162 8.11 2.36 3.36
C THR A 162 7.36 1.26 4.08
N ASN A 163 6.92 1.54 5.30
CA ASN A 163 6.17 0.57 6.09
C ASN A 163 4.78 0.30 5.49
N VAL A 164 4.08 1.35 5.04
CA VAL A 164 2.82 1.19 4.27
C VAL A 164 3.04 0.23 3.10
N GLY A 165 4.06 0.48 2.27
CA GLY A 165 4.38 -0.39 1.14
C GLY A 165 4.73 -1.83 1.55
N ALA A 166 5.46 -2.02 2.65
CA ALA A 166 5.85 -3.33 3.15
C ALA A 166 4.64 -4.12 3.70
N VAL A 167 3.72 -3.44 4.40
CA VAL A 167 2.48 -4.08 4.87
C VAL A 167 1.59 -4.49 3.71
N PHE A 168 1.40 -3.65 2.68
CA PHE A 168 0.67 -4.04 1.48
C PHE A 168 1.30 -5.26 0.79
N ARG A 169 2.64 -5.35 0.79
CA ARG A 169 3.33 -6.52 0.24
C ARG A 169 3.04 -7.77 1.05
N SER A 170 3.06 -7.70 2.37
CA SER A 170 2.74 -8.82 3.27
C SER A 170 1.26 -9.21 3.16
N ALA A 171 0.35 -8.21 3.14
CA ALA A 171 -1.08 -8.41 2.99
C ALA A 171 -1.42 -9.17 1.69
N ALA A 172 -0.84 -8.75 0.56
CA ALA A 172 -1.00 -9.42 -0.72
C ALA A 172 -0.45 -10.85 -0.71
N ALA A 173 0.74 -11.05 -0.12
CA ALA A 173 1.42 -12.35 -0.10
C ALA A 173 0.69 -13.39 0.77
N ILE A 174 0.08 -12.95 1.87
CA ILE A 174 -0.57 -13.83 2.87
C ILE A 174 -2.07 -13.95 2.61
N GLY A 175 -2.65 -13.06 1.78
CA GLY A 175 -4.06 -13.15 1.39
C GLY A 175 -5.00 -12.41 2.35
N VAL A 176 -4.59 -11.25 2.87
CA VAL A 176 -5.47 -10.29 3.53
C VAL A 176 -6.47 -9.73 2.52
N ASP A 177 -7.75 -9.67 2.88
CA ASP A 177 -8.83 -9.36 1.93
C ASP A 177 -8.92 -7.87 1.59
N ALA A 178 -8.68 -6.98 2.54
CA ALA A 178 -8.61 -5.54 2.29
C ALA A 178 -7.75 -4.80 3.31
N VAL A 179 -7.28 -3.60 2.94
CA VAL A 179 -6.51 -2.68 3.78
C VAL A 179 -7.28 -1.38 3.93
N LEU A 180 -7.54 -0.94 5.16
CA LEU A 180 -8.11 0.37 5.45
C LEU A 180 -7.02 1.29 6.00
N VAL A 181 -6.89 2.50 5.47
CA VAL A 181 -5.93 3.50 5.95
C VAL A 181 -6.67 4.65 6.61
N THR A 182 -6.21 5.07 7.79
CA THR A 182 -6.87 6.18 8.49
C THR A 182 -6.51 7.55 7.89
N PRO A 183 -7.18 8.66 8.29
CA PRO A 183 -7.02 9.96 7.64
C PRO A 183 -5.59 10.49 7.59
N GLN A 184 -4.79 10.24 8.64
CA GLN A 184 -3.39 10.72 8.75
C GLN A 184 -2.35 9.73 8.23
N CYS A 185 -2.79 8.53 7.82
CA CYS A 185 -1.88 7.54 7.24
C CYS A 185 -1.23 8.05 5.96
N ALA A 186 0.03 7.69 5.74
CA ALA A 186 0.73 7.95 4.50
C ALA A 186 -0.04 7.37 3.30
N ASP A 187 0.09 8.03 2.17
CA ASP A 187 -0.64 7.66 0.95
C ASP A 187 -0.09 6.36 0.35
N PRO A 188 -0.91 5.31 0.23
CA PRO A 188 -0.49 4.06 -0.42
C PRO A 188 -0.09 4.24 -1.89
N LEU A 189 -0.65 5.24 -2.58
CA LEU A 189 -0.30 5.56 -3.98
C LEU A 189 0.88 6.51 -4.11
N TYR A 190 1.50 6.91 -3.01
CA TYR A 190 2.76 7.64 -3.10
C TYR A 190 3.87 6.76 -3.67
N ARG A 191 4.70 7.31 -4.56
CA ARG A 191 5.74 6.59 -5.32
C ARG A 191 6.58 5.62 -4.46
N ARG A 192 6.98 6.03 -3.24
CA ARG A 192 7.78 5.20 -2.33
C ARG A 192 7.01 3.96 -1.85
N SER A 193 5.73 4.12 -1.46
CA SER A 193 4.86 3.01 -1.06
C SER A 193 4.66 2.02 -2.21
N ILE A 194 4.36 2.54 -3.40
CA ILE A 194 4.19 1.72 -4.62
C ILE A 194 5.47 0.93 -4.92
N ARG A 195 6.64 1.57 -4.83
CA ARG A 195 7.94 0.93 -5.09
C ARG A 195 8.28 -0.15 -4.08
N VAL A 196 8.11 0.13 -2.78
CA VAL A 196 8.39 -0.82 -1.70
C VAL A 196 7.45 -2.01 -1.74
N SER A 197 6.17 -1.77 -2.00
CA SER A 197 5.19 -2.84 -2.20
C SER A 197 5.42 -3.63 -3.49
N MET A 198 6.35 -3.21 -4.35
CA MET A 198 6.51 -3.78 -5.71
C MET A 198 5.21 -3.73 -6.52
N GLY A 199 4.34 -2.76 -6.24
CA GLY A 199 3.02 -2.60 -6.87
C GLY A 199 1.93 -3.54 -6.34
N THR A 200 2.14 -4.25 -5.22
CA THR A 200 1.07 -5.07 -4.62
C THR A 200 -0.04 -4.22 -4.01
N VAL A 201 0.19 -2.94 -3.79
CA VAL A 201 -0.86 -1.96 -3.45
C VAL A 201 -2.03 -1.97 -4.47
N PHE A 202 -1.80 -2.39 -5.70
CA PHE A 202 -2.84 -2.54 -6.72
C PHE A 202 -3.55 -3.90 -6.69
N GLN A 203 -3.08 -4.85 -5.88
CA GLN A 203 -3.59 -6.22 -5.80
C GLN A 203 -4.47 -6.47 -4.57
N VAL A 204 -4.36 -5.63 -3.55
CA VAL A 204 -5.17 -5.69 -2.33
C VAL A 204 -6.17 -4.55 -2.37
N PRO A 205 -7.48 -4.81 -2.27
CA PRO A 205 -8.49 -3.76 -2.13
C PRO A 205 -8.17 -2.86 -0.93
N TRP A 206 -8.30 -1.55 -1.06
CA TRP A 206 -8.08 -0.63 0.04
C TRP A 206 -8.89 0.65 -0.12
N THR A 207 -9.17 1.29 1.02
CA THR A 207 -9.76 2.63 1.05
C THR A 207 -9.23 3.43 2.23
N ARG A 208 -9.42 4.75 2.20
CA ARG A 208 -9.17 5.64 3.32
C ARG A 208 -10.44 5.83 4.12
N ILE A 209 -10.38 5.56 5.41
CA ILE A 209 -11.49 5.80 6.34
C ILE A 209 -11.53 7.30 6.63
N GLU A 210 -12.71 7.93 6.53
CA GLU A 210 -12.88 9.36 6.80
C GLU A 210 -13.04 9.65 8.31
N SER A 211 -13.72 8.77 9.03
CA SER A 211 -14.08 8.94 10.45
C SER A 211 -13.44 7.88 11.32
N TRP A 212 -12.25 8.15 11.84
CA TRP A 212 -11.54 7.28 12.76
C TRP A 212 -11.42 7.93 14.16
N PRO A 213 -11.63 7.21 15.28
CA PRO A 213 -11.90 5.76 15.39
C PRO A 213 -13.40 5.37 15.33
N ALA A 214 -14.32 6.30 15.03
CA ALA A 214 -15.76 6.00 15.00
C ALA A 214 -16.15 4.83 14.08
N SER A 215 -15.39 4.57 13.01
CA SER A 215 -15.63 3.43 12.11
C SER A 215 -15.41 2.06 12.76
N ILE A 216 -14.82 1.98 13.96
CA ILE A 216 -14.67 0.73 14.70
C ILE A 216 -16.06 0.13 15.02
N GLU A 217 -17.02 0.96 15.42
CA GLU A 217 -18.38 0.49 15.71
C GLU A 217 -19.05 -0.10 14.45
N GLN A 218 -18.85 0.53 13.30
CA GLN A 218 -19.37 0.00 12.03
C GLN A 218 -18.77 -1.37 11.67
N LEU A 219 -17.48 -1.58 11.97
CA LEU A 219 -16.83 -2.88 11.79
C LEU A 219 -17.39 -3.94 12.74
N LYS A 220 -17.65 -3.58 13.99
CA LYS A 220 -18.27 -4.46 14.98
C LYS A 220 -19.72 -4.81 14.58
N GLU A 221 -20.50 -3.83 14.15
CA GLU A 221 -21.86 -4.05 13.62
C GLU A 221 -21.86 -4.98 12.40
N ALA A 222 -20.80 -4.92 11.58
CA ALA A 222 -20.59 -5.84 10.46
C ALA A 222 -20.10 -7.23 10.90
N GLY A 223 -19.97 -7.50 12.20
CA GLY A 223 -19.64 -8.79 12.78
C GLY A 223 -18.13 -9.08 12.86
N TYR A 224 -17.27 -8.06 12.84
CA TYR A 224 -15.84 -8.22 13.02
C TYR A 224 -15.43 -8.10 14.49
N PHE A 225 -14.53 -8.99 14.93
CA PHE A 225 -13.78 -8.82 16.17
C PHE A 225 -12.59 -7.90 15.92
N VAL A 226 -12.48 -6.80 16.66
CA VAL A 226 -11.47 -5.76 16.45
C VAL A 226 -10.37 -5.88 17.49
N ALA A 227 -9.18 -6.36 17.08
CA ALA A 227 -8.01 -6.59 17.90
C ALA A 227 -6.91 -5.56 17.61
N GLY A 228 -6.43 -4.85 18.62
CA GLY A 228 -5.31 -3.91 18.49
C GLY A 228 -3.98 -4.55 18.83
N MET A 229 -3.00 -4.44 17.93
CA MET A 229 -1.62 -4.87 18.18
C MET A 229 -0.93 -3.85 19.10
N SER A 230 -1.04 -4.07 20.39
CA SER A 230 -0.59 -3.12 21.43
C SER A 230 -0.05 -3.86 22.64
N LEU A 231 0.95 -3.25 23.28
CA LEU A 231 1.44 -3.66 24.59
C LEU A 231 0.53 -3.05 25.67
N GLY A 232 0.44 -3.69 26.82
CA GLY A 232 -0.26 -3.11 27.97
C GLY A 232 -0.89 -4.15 28.87
N GLU A 233 -1.41 -3.67 30.00
CA GLU A 233 -2.11 -4.50 30.96
C GLU A 233 -3.39 -5.08 30.34
N GLY A 234 -3.60 -6.39 30.54
CA GLY A 234 -4.74 -7.10 29.95
C GLY A 234 -4.60 -7.49 28.49
N ALA A 235 -3.44 -7.27 27.85
CA ALA A 235 -3.19 -7.77 26.50
C ALA A 235 -3.08 -9.31 26.50
N ILE A 236 -3.80 -9.93 25.56
CA ILE A 236 -3.66 -11.36 25.27
C ILE A 236 -2.49 -11.58 24.28
N THR A 237 -1.96 -12.78 24.23
CA THR A 237 -0.96 -13.13 23.24
C THR A 237 -1.59 -13.36 21.86
N LEU A 238 -0.78 -13.23 20.80
CA LEU A 238 -1.23 -13.57 19.44
C LEU A 238 -1.66 -15.06 19.35
N ASP A 239 -1.01 -15.96 20.08
CA ASP A 239 -1.40 -17.38 20.12
C ASP A 239 -2.76 -17.59 20.77
N GLU A 240 -3.08 -16.83 21.84
CA GLU A 240 -4.41 -16.84 22.47
C GLU A 240 -5.48 -16.28 21.54
N LEU A 241 -5.18 -15.19 20.79
CA LEU A 241 -6.10 -14.67 19.77
C LEU A 241 -6.38 -15.73 18.68
N VAL A 242 -5.35 -16.41 18.20
CA VAL A 242 -5.49 -17.48 17.19
C VAL A 242 -6.34 -18.63 17.75
N ALA A 243 -6.17 -18.99 19.03
CA ALA A 243 -6.96 -20.03 19.68
C ALA A 243 -8.46 -19.68 19.82
N GLN A 244 -8.83 -18.40 19.82
CA GLN A 244 -10.23 -17.95 19.83
C GLN A 244 -10.98 -18.18 18.50
N ASP A 245 -10.25 -18.42 17.41
CA ASP A 245 -10.76 -18.84 16.08
C ASP A 245 -11.82 -17.90 15.48
N HIS A 246 -11.62 -16.59 15.60
CA HIS A 246 -12.57 -15.61 15.04
C HIS A 246 -12.70 -15.75 13.52
N GLN A 247 -13.94 -15.84 13.04
CA GLN A 247 -14.23 -15.93 11.60
C GLN A 247 -13.91 -14.60 10.90
N ASN A 248 -14.36 -13.48 11.46
CA ASN A 248 -14.13 -12.14 10.96
C ASN A 248 -13.23 -11.40 11.95
N LEU A 249 -12.03 -11.02 11.53
CA LEU A 249 -11.02 -10.40 12.40
C LEU A 249 -10.44 -9.15 11.77
N VAL A 250 -10.45 -8.07 12.53
CA VAL A 250 -9.71 -6.82 12.27
C VAL A 250 -8.47 -6.80 13.13
N LEU A 251 -7.32 -6.54 12.53
CA LEU A 251 -6.06 -6.28 13.24
C LEU A 251 -5.67 -4.81 13.08
N VAL A 252 -5.63 -4.07 14.16
CA VAL A 252 -5.25 -2.65 14.21
C VAL A 252 -3.78 -2.54 14.62
N PHE A 253 -2.98 -1.86 13.81
CA PHE A 253 -1.55 -1.60 14.07
C PHE A 253 -1.34 -0.11 14.28
N GLY A 254 -0.73 0.28 15.38
CA GLY A 254 -0.42 1.65 15.74
C GLY A 254 0.96 2.12 15.30
N THR A 255 1.31 3.36 15.71
CA THR A 255 2.60 3.99 15.41
C THR A 255 3.77 3.29 16.07
N GLU A 256 4.96 3.45 15.48
CA GLU A 256 6.21 3.10 16.17
C GLU A 256 6.48 4.12 17.27
N GLY A 257 6.51 3.67 18.52
CA GLY A 257 6.74 4.47 19.72
C GLY A 257 5.48 4.68 20.54
N ASP A 258 4.49 5.42 20.03
CA ASP A 258 3.27 5.75 20.81
C ASP A 258 2.20 4.65 20.75
N GLY A 259 2.30 3.72 19.79
CA GLY A 259 1.31 2.66 19.61
C GLY A 259 -0.04 3.18 19.11
N LEU A 260 -1.13 2.58 19.59
CA LEU A 260 -2.49 2.98 19.26
C LEU A 260 -2.91 4.20 20.09
N LYS A 261 -3.75 5.08 19.52
CA LYS A 261 -4.31 6.20 20.27
C LYS A 261 -5.21 5.72 21.39
N PRO A 262 -5.28 6.45 22.54
CA PRO A 262 -6.16 6.07 23.64
C PRO A 262 -7.63 5.94 23.23
N GLU A 263 -8.11 6.77 22.31
CA GLU A 263 -9.49 6.73 21.81
C GLU A 263 -9.76 5.46 20.99
N THR A 264 -8.79 5.02 20.19
CA THR A 264 -8.86 3.77 19.45
C THR A 264 -8.82 2.58 20.41
N ASP A 265 -7.86 2.59 21.33
CA ASP A 265 -7.61 1.53 22.29
C ASP A 265 -8.84 1.21 23.17
N GLN A 266 -9.62 2.22 23.54
CA GLN A 266 -10.86 2.06 24.32
C GLN A 266 -11.99 1.36 23.54
N LEU A 267 -11.95 1.39 22.23
CA LEU A 267 -12.96 0.79 21.36
C LEU A 267 -12.61 -0.62 20.89
N LEU A 268 -11.42 -1.13 21.20
CA LEU A 268 -11.00 -2.48 20.83
C LEU A 268 -11.77 -3.56 21.60
N ASP A 269 -11.96 -4.72 20.99
CA ASP A 269 -12.43 -5.91 21.68
C ASP A 269 -11.32 -6.61 22.48
N ALA A 270 -10.07 -6.51 21.99
CA ALA A 270 -8.88 -7.01 22.69
C ALA A 270 -7.62 -6.25 22.29
N ARG A 271 -6.69 -6.14 23.26
CA ARG A 271 -5.28 -5.83 22.99
C ARG A 271 -4.52 -7.14 22.77
N VAL A 272 -3.65 -7.15 21.78
CA VAL A 272 -2.90 -8.35 21.37
C VAL A 272 -1.41 -8.05 21.30
N THR A 273 -0.61 -8.88 21.95
CA THR A 273 0.85 -8.78 21.90
C THR A 273 1.47 -9.98 21.22
N ILE A 274 2.56 -9.76 20.47
CA ILE A 274 3.44 -10.83 20.00
C ILE A 274 4.42 -11.12 21.13
N PRO A 275 4.49 -12.35 21.67
CA PRO A 275 5.46 -12.68 22.72
C PRO A 275 6.89 -12.45 22.26
N MET A 276 7.65 -11.64 22.98
CA MET A 276 9.03 -11.28 22.66
C MET A 276 10.02 -11.98 23.59
N MET A 277 11.24 -12.16 23.10
CA MET A 277 12.35 -12.78 23.84
C MET A 277 13.48 -11.77 24.07
N ASN A 278 14.40 -12.08 24.98
CA ASN A 278 15.63 -11.33 25.22
C ASN A 278 15.47 -9.84 25.57
N GLY A 279 14.33 -9.46 26.17
CA GLY A 279 14.09 -8.06 26.58
C GLY A 279 13.77 -7.13 25.41
N VAL A 280 13.43 -7.65 24.23
CA VAL A 280 12.90 -6.87 23.13
C VAL A 280 11.42 -6.63 23.40
N ASP A 281 10.96 -5.37 23.31
CA ASP A 281 9.59 -4.93 23.60
C ASP A 281 8.69 -4.90 22.39
N SER A 282 9.24 -4.60 21.19
CA SER A 282 8.44 -4.45 19.97
C SER A 282 9.20 -4.86 18.72
N LEU A 283 8.47 -5.14 17.65
CA LEU A 283 8.97 -5.29 16.28
C LEU A 283 8.54 -4.10 15.44
N ASN A 284 9.31 -3.81 14.39
CA ASN A 284 8.84 -2.93 13.34
C ASN A 284 7.46 -3.41 12.84
N VAL A 285 6.55 -2.48 12.60
CA VAL A 285 5.15 -2.78 12.27
C VAL A 285 4.98 -3.61 11.00
N ALA A 286 5.87 -3.45 10.00
CA ALA A 286 5.83 -4.30 8.82
C ALA A 286 6.16 -5.77 9.16
N ALA A 287 7.07 -5.99 10.13
CA ALA A 287 7.36 -7.33 10.64
C ALA A 287 6.20 -7.85 11.50
N SER A 288 5.68 -7.02 12.44
CA SER A 288 4.53 -7.36 13.28
C SER A 288 3.31 -7.74 12.43
N SER A 289 3.03 -6.97 11.38
CA SER A 289 1.90 -7.24 10.49
C SER A 289 2.07 -8.56 9.74
N ALA A 290 3.26 -8.84 9.23
CA ALA A 290 3.53 -10.11 8.54
C ALA A 290 3.35 -11.33 9.47
N VAL A 291 3.83 -11.23 10.71
CA VAL A 291 3.67 -12.29 11.73
C VAL A 291 2.18 -12.47 12.08
N ALA A 292 1.46 -11.37 12.36
CA ALA A 292 0.05 -11.41 12.72
C ALA A 292 -0.82 -11.95 11.57
N PHE A 293 -0.58 -11.51 10.33
CA PHE A 293 -1.29 -12.02 9.14
C PHE A 293 -1.05 -13.52 8.96
N TYR A 294 0.20 -13.96 9.11
CA TYR A 294 0.53 -15.38 8.96
C TYR A 294 -0.10 -16.24 10.05
N ALA A 295 -0.07 -15.80 11.30
CA ALA A 295 -0.65 -16.53 12.42
C ALA A 295 -2.17 -16.66 12.36
N THR A 296 -2.87 -15.62 11.85
CA THR A 296 -4.34 -15.54 11.83
C THR A 296 -4.96 -15.94 10.49
N ARG A 297 -4.19 -16.41 9.50
CA ARG A 297 -4.66 -16.79 8.15
C ARG A 297 -5.65 -17.95 8.15
#